data_6c787f30a59b86b1a238e3441fb4a71c
#
_entry.id   6c787f30a59b86b1a238e3441fb4a71c
#
_cell.length_a   1.000
_cell.length_b   1.000
_cell.length_c   1.000
_cell.angle_alpha   90.00
_cell.angle_beta   90.00
_cell.angle_gamma   90.00
#
_symmetry.space_group_name_H-M   'P 1'
#
loop_
_entity.id
_entity.type
_entity.pdbx_description
1 polymer ?
#
loop_
_entity_poly.entity_id
_entity_poly.type
_entity_poly.pdbx_seq_one_letter_code
_entity_poly.pdbx_strand_id
1 'polypeptide(L)'
;MANPEQPKHPASTPGPSSSARWILLVDDEPAMRQLIETVLDTQSWTVRVADGATAAMATVNAAPTPPTLMICDVLMPGIDGLELTRRMLAKMPQLKVILISGHLMDLSWWPTDLREICFLTKPFSNDQLIQAVKQATDPSEV
;
A
#
# COMPACT_ATOMS: atom_id res chain seq x y z
N MET A 1 13.42 -3.62 -33.71
CA MET A 1 12.96 -3.96 -33.27
C MET A 1 12.60 -4.17 -32.69
N ALA A 2 12.94 -4.19 -32.51
CA ALA A 2 12.48 -4.54 -31.81
C ALA A 2 12.22 -4.75 -31.29
N ASN A 3 12.62 -5.00 -31.18
CA ASN A 3 12.32 -5.34 -30.50
C ASN A 3 12.09 -5.76 -29.84
N PRO A 4 12.27 -5.99 -29.66
CA PRO A 4 11.88 -6.46 -29.01
C PRO A 4 11.87 -6.42 -28.13
N GLU A 5 12.40 -6.30 -27.78
CA GLU A 5 12.20 -6.36 -26.95
C GLU A 5 11.70 -6.03 -26.31
N GLN A 6 11.83 -5.90 -26.31
CA GLN A 6 11.21 -5.59 -25.59
C GLN A 6 10.58 -5.92 -25.01
N PRO A 7 10.55 -6.00 -24.95
CA PRO A 7 9.75 -6.22 -24.21
C PRO A 7 9.18 -6.48 -23.58
N LYS A 8 9.33 -6.67 -23.27
CA LYS A 8 8.56 -6.80 -22.63
C LYS A 8 7.74 -6.41 -22.43
N HIS A 9 7.93 -6.11 -22.70
CA HIS A 9 7.04 -5.57 -22.55
C HIS A 9 6.59 -4.86 -22.87
N PRO A 10 6.60 -4.76 -23.19
CA PRO A 10 6.14 -3.92 -23.60
C PRO A 10 5.62 -3.34 -23.80
N ALA A 11 5.69 -3.32 -24.02
CA ALA A 11 5.15 -2.67 -24.16
C ALA A 11 4.49 -2.25 -24.27
N SER A 12 4.40 -2.66 -24.37
CA SER A 12 3.49 -1.95 -24.54
C SER A 12 3.31 -0.81 -24.22
N THR A 13 3.31 -0.11 -24.93
CA THR A 13 3.11 0.96 -24.32
C THR A 13 1.99 1.24 -23.62
N PRO A 14 1.89 0.76 -22.52
CA PRO A 14 0.78 1.02 -21.65
C PRO A 14 0.60 2.49 -21.46
N GLY A 15 -0.59 2.90 -21.22
CA GLY A 15 -0.86 4.26 -20.85
C GLY A 15 -0.14 4.59 -19.57
N PRO A 16 0.18 5.86 -19.36
CA PRO A 16 0.95 6.23 -18.18
C PRO A 16 0.30 5.78 -16.88
N SER A 17 -1.03 5.80 -16.80
CA SER A 17 -1.69 5.45 -15.56
C SER A 17 -1.48 3.99 -15.17
N SER A 18 -1.51 3.08 -16.15
CA SER A 18 -1.37 1.67 -15.79
C SER A 18 0.06 1.34 -15.40
N SER A 19 1.05 1.96 -16.04
CA SER A 19 2.44 1.69 -15.70
C SER A 19 2.84 2.36 -14.40
N ALA A 20 2.06 3.34 -13.94
CA ALA A 20 2.39 4.12 -12.76
C ALA A 20 1.80 3.54 -11.48
N ARG A 21 0.93 2.54 -11.56
CA ARG A 21 0.23 2.04 -10.38
C ARG A 21 1.12 1.09 -9.59
N TRP A 22 1.31 1.43 -8.32
CA TRP A 22 2.10 0.58 -7.44
C TRP A 22 1.64 0.77 -6.00
N ILE A 23 1.99 -0.21 -5.16
CA ILE A 23 1.61 -0.22 -3.77
C ILE A 23 2.85 -0.07 -2.92
N LEU A 24 2.79 0.83 -1.94
CA LEU A 24 3.81 0.96 -0.90
C LEU A 24 3.39 0.11 0.28
N LEU A 25 4.23 -0.86 0.66
CA LEU A 25 3.97 -1.75 1.77
C LEU A 25 4.93 -1.43 2.89
N VAL A 26 4.41 -1.03 4.04
CA VAL A 26 5.22 -0.62 5.18
C VAL A 26 4.92 -1.52 6.38
N ASP A 27 5.93 -2.26 6.82
CA ASP A 27 5.79 -3.15 7.96
C ASP A 27 7.19 -3.48 8.45
N ASP A 28 7.42 -3.41 9.76
CA ASP A 28 8.73 -3.69 10.32
C ASP A 28 8.98 -5.20 10.48
N GLU A 29 7.98 -6.02 10.27
CA GLU A 29 8.10 -7.48 10.43
C GLU A 29 8.35 -8.13 9.08
N PRO A 30 9.53 -8.73 8.84
CA PRO A 30 9.85 -9.28 7.53
C PRO A 30 8.89 -10.36 7.06
N ALA A 31 8.42 -11.22 7.98
CA ALA A 31 7.53 -12.31 7.59
C ALA A 31 6.20 -11.76 7.06
N MET A 32 5.67 -10.72 7.70
CA MET A 32 4.42 -10.13 7.26
C MET A 32 4.59 -9.41 5.92
N ARG A 33 5.71 -8.69 5.75
CA ARG A 33 5.99 -8.04 4.47
C ARG A 33 6.00 -9.07 3.35
N GLN A 34 6.71 -10.18 3.58
CA GLN A 34 6.85 -11.21 2.55
C GLN A 34 5.49 -11.84 2.21
N LEU A 35 4.69 -12.10 3.23
CA LEU A 35 3.36 -12.68 3.03
C LEU A 35 2.49 -11.76 2.18
N ILE A 36 2.42 -10.50 2.55
CA ILE A 36 1.58 -9.55 1.84
C ILE A 36 2.09 -9.33 0.42
N GLU A 37 3.41 -9.20 0.27
CA GLU A 37 4.01 -9.01 -1.05
C GLU A 37 3.68 -10.18 -1.97
N THR A 38 3.75 -11.40 -1.45
CA THR A 38 3.44 -12.59 -2.24
C THR A 38 1.98 -12.58 -2.71
N VAL A 39 1.06 -12.25 -1.81
CA VAL A 39 -0.36 -12.19 -2.17
C VAL A 39 -0.61 -11.12 -3.23
N LEU A 40 -0.01 -9.95 -3.06
CA LEU A 40 -0.22 -8.87 -4.02
C LEU A 40 0.40 -9.19 -5.38
N ASP A 41 1.50 -9.92 -5.38
CA ASP A 41 2.12 -10.34 -6.62
C ASP A 41 1.17 -11.24 -7.44
N THR A 42 0.39 -12.08 -6.76
CA THR A 42 -0.58 -12.91 -7.47
C THR A 42 -1.67 -12.08 -8.15
N GLN A 43 -1.84 -10.83 -7.73
CA GLN A 43 -2.82 -9.91 -8.28
C GLN A 43 -2.18 -8.93 -9.26
N SER A 44 -0.94 -9.18 -9.64
CA SER A 44 -0.20 -8.40 -10.64
C SER A 44 0.12 -6.97 -10.20
N TRP A 45 0.20 -6.74 -8.90
CA TRP A 45 0.60 -5.43 -8.40
C TRP A 45 2.12 -5.30 -8.36
N THR A 46 2.61 -4.13 -8.72
CA THR A 46 3.99 -3.75 -8.41
C THR A 46 4.02 -3.26 -6.98
N VAL A 47 4.89 -3.86 -6.17
CA VAL A 47 4.96 -3.55 -4.75
C VAL A 47 6.37 -3.12 -4.40
N ARG A 48 6.48 -2.03 -3.64
CA ARG A 48 7.75 -1.63 -3.04
C ARG A 48 7.58 -1.67 -1.53
N VAL A 49 8.57 -2.24 -0.86
CA VAL A 49 8.47 -2.47 0.58
C VAL A 49 9.37 -1.51 1.34
N ALA A 50 8.93 -1.18 2.55
CA ALA A 50 9.69 -0.36 3.48
C ALA A 50 9.51 -0.94 4.87
N ASP A 51 10.55 -0.87 5.68
CA ASP A 51 10.52 -1.47 7.02
C ASP A 51 10.13 -0.48 8.12
N GLY A 52 9.78 0.73 7.74
CA GLY A 52 9.35 1.74 8.69
C GLY A 52 9.12 3.07 7.99
N ALA A 53 8.83 4.09 8.80
CA ALA A 53 8.43 5.39 8.26
C ALA A 53 9.54 6.07 7.47
N THR A 54 10.77 6.03 7.96
CA THR A 54 11.88 6.68 7.27
C THR A 54 12.09 6.08 5.88
N ALA A 55 12.13 4.75 5.81
CA ALA A 55 12.29 4.06 4.53
C ALA A 55 11.10 4.33 3.61
N ALA A 56 9.89 4.39 4.17
CA ALA A 56 8.69 4.66 3.39
C ALA A 56 8.75 6.04 2.75
N MET A 57 9.13 7.06 3.52
CA MET A 57 9.24 8.41 2.99
C MET A 57 10.31 8.50 1.91
N ALA A 58 11.45 7.84 2.14
CA ALA A 58 12.53 7.82 1.15
C ALA A 58 12.08 7.15 -0.15
N THR A 59 11.34 6.05 -0.03
CA THR A 59 10.84 5.33 -1.19
C THR A 59 9.90 6.20 -2.03
N VAL A 60 8.98 6.90 -1.36
CA VAL A 60 8.06 7.78 -2.06
C VAL A 60 8.79 8.93 -2.72
N ASN A 61 9.75 9.53 -2.01
CA ASN A 61 10.48 10.68 -2.54
C ASN A 61 11.33 10.31 -3.76
N ALA A 62 11.82 9.07 -3.82
CA ALA A 62 12.67 8.63 -4.92
C ALA A 62 11.85 8.12 -6.11
N ALA A 63 10.57 7.82 -5.92
CA ALA A 63 9.77 7.24 -6.98
C ALA A 63 9.32 8.31 -7.98
N PRO A 64 9.27 7.98 -9.28
CA PRO A 64 8.84 8.95 -10.29
C PRO A 64 7.35 9.28 -10.20
N THR A 65 6.55 8.38 -9.64
CA THR A 65 5.11 8.60 -9.47
C THR A 65 4.71 8.22 -8.06
N PRO A 66 3.65 8.82 -7.52
CA PRO A 66 3.20 8.45 -6.17
C PRO A 66 2.56 7.06 -6.16
N PRO A 67 2.55 6.39 -5.02
CA PRO A 67 1.85 5.11 -4.92
C PRO A 67 0.35 5.29 -5.06
N THR A 68 -0.31 4.27 -5.57
CA THR A 68 -1.77 4.25 -5.62
C THR A 68 -2.35 3.97 -4.23
N LEU A 69 -1.67 3.13 -3.49
CA LEU A 69 -2.14 2.62 -2.21
C LEU A 69 -0.96 2.43 -1.28
N MET A 70 -1.14 2.75 0.00
CA MET A 70 -0.19 2.38 1.04
C MET A 70 -0.85 1.39 1.97
N ILE A 71 -0.18 0.26 2.22
CA ILE A 71 -0.58 -0.70 3.23
C ILE A 71 0.44 -0.59 4.35
N CYS A 72 -0.02 -0.29 5.55
CA CYS A 72 0.88 0.06 6.64
C CYS A 72 0.41 -0.55 7.96
N ASP A 73 1.36 -1.15 8.69
CA ASP A 73 1.09 -1.62 10.04
C ASP A 73 0.95 -0.40 10.95
N VAL A 74 -0.03 -0.44 11.86
CA VAL A 74 -0.22 0.64 12.82
C VAL A 74 0.93 0.67 13.83
N LEU A 75 1.34 -0.49 14.33
CA LEU A 75 2.36 -0.56 15.38
C LEU A 75 3.73 -0.81 14.77
N MET A 76 4.56 0.23 14.77
CA MET A 76 5.95 0.16 14.30
C MET A 76 6.82 0.97 15.25
N PRO A 77 8.11 0.61 15.37
CA PRO A 77 9.02 1.43 16.18
C PRO A 77 9.16 2.83 15.59
N GLY A 78 9.33 3.80 16.45
CA GLY A 78 9.49 5.18 16.03
C GLY A 78 8.15 5.79 15.67
N ILE A 79 8.02 6.28 14.43
CA ILE A 79 6.78 6.86 13.95
C ILE A 79 5.83 5.73 13.61
N ASP A 80 4.67 5.68 14.25
CA ASP A 80 3.70 4.62 14.01
C ASP A 80 2.94 4.85 12.71
N GLY A 81 2.10 3.87 12.35
CA GLY A 81 1.37 3.90 11.09
C GLY A 81 0.36 5.03 11.00
N LEU A 82 -0.20 5.45 12.13
CA LEU A 82 -1.17 6.56 12.10
C LEU A 82 -0.47 7.86 11.76
N GLU A 83 0.67 8.11 12.38
CA GLU A 83 1.41 9.33 12.09
C GLU A 83 1.98 9.32 10.68
N LEU A 84 2.49 8.18 10.24
CA LEU A 84 2.97 8.06 8.86
C LEU A 84 1.83 8.34 7.88
N THR A 85 0.64 7.81 8.15
CA THR A 85 -0.52 8.04 7.29
C THR A 85 -0.84 9.52 7.20
N ARG A 86 -0.83 10.22 8.33
CA ARG A 86 -1.08 11.66 8.32
C ARG A 86 -0.07 12.40 7.46
N ARG A 87 1.20 12.05 7.59
CA ARG A 87 2.25 12.71 6.80
C ARG A 87 2.12 12.41 5.32
N MET A 88 1.80 11.17 4.99
CA MET A 88 1.63 10.78 3.59
C MET A 88 0.43 11.46 2.97
N LEU A 89 -0.69 11.55 3.69
CA LEU A 89 -1.89 12.21 3.18
C LEU A 89 -1.71 13.70 3.04
N ALA A 90 -0.91 14.32 3.92
CA ALA A 90 -0.59 15.74 3.76
C ALA A 90 0.18 16.00 2.47
N LYS A 91 1.02 15.04 2.09
CA LYS A 91 1.83 15.13 0.88
C LYS A 91 1.07 14.67 -0.35
N MET A 92 0.23 13.65 -0.20
CA MET A 92 -0.50 13.04 -1.30
C MET A 92 -1.96 12.84 -0.87
N PRO A 93 -2.79 13.87 -0.98
CA PRO A 93 -4.17 13.79 -0.45
C PRO A 93 -5.04 12.72 -1.09
N GLN A 94 -4.66 12.24 -2.28
CA GLN A 94 -5.46 11.24 -2.97
C GLN A 94 -4.98 9.82 -2.72
N LEU A 95 -3.94 9.65 -1.92
CA LEU A 95 -3.44 8.34 -1.59
C LEU A 95 -4.50 7.52 -0.87
N LYS A 96 -4.65 6.26 -1.28
CA LYS A 96 -5.50 5.32 -0.55
C LYS A 96 -4.66 4.61 0.48
N VAL A 97 -5.25 4.29 1.62
CA VAL A 97 -4.51 3.71 2.73
C VAL A 97 -5.28 2.56 3.34
N ILE A 98 -4.58 1.46 3.60
CA ILE A 98 -5.07 0.35 4.41
C ILE A 98 -4.16 0.25 5.61
N LEU A 99 -4.72 0.38 6.81
CA LEU A 99 -3.97 0.21 8.05
C LEU A 99 -4.23 -1.17 8.63
N ILE A 100 -3.17 -1.81 9.09
CA ILE A 100 -3.23 -3.17 9.61
C ILE A 100 -2.90 -3.14 11.10
N SER A 101 -3.72 -3.80 11.90
CA SER A 101 -3.49 -3.91 13.34
C SER A 101 -3.54 -5.35 13.79
N GLY A 102 -2.68 -5.71 14.74
CA GLY A 102 -2.64 -7.05 15.29
C GLY A 102 -3.62 -7.33 16.40
N HIS A 103 -4.39 -6.33 16.82
CA HIS A 103 -5.33 -6.49 17.94
C HIS A 103 -6.67 -5.89 17.59
N LEU A 104 -7.69 -6.39 18.25
CA LEU A 104 -8.97 -5.72 18.19
C LEU A 104 -8.79 -4.31 18.71
N MET A 105 -9.15 -3.35 17.89
CA MET A 105 -9.02 -1.97 18.26
C MET A 105 -10.36 -1.44 18.71
N ASP A 106 -10.33 -0.76 19.84
CA ASP A 106 -11.49 -0.01 20.28
C ASP A 106 -11.53 1.25 19.45
N LEU A 107 -12.48 1.31 18.53
CA LEU A 107 -12.55 2.43 17.58
C LEU A 107 -12.91 3.74 18.25
N SER A 108 -13.25 3.73 19.54
CA SER A 108 -13.57 4.97 20.23
C SER A 108 -12.38 5.93 20.27
N TRP A 109 -11.15 5.42 20.19
CA TRP A 109 -9.95 6.28 20.16
C TRP A 109 -9.46 6.55 18.75
N TRP A 110 -10.14 5.99 17.74
CA TRP A 110 -9.72 6.16 16.35
C TRP A 110 -9.75 7.63 15.97
N PRO A 111 -8.67 8.17 15.43
CA PRO A 111 -8.64 9.59 15.09
C PRO A 111 -9.71 9.93 14.06
N THR A 112 -10.42 11.03 14.28
CA THR A 112 -11.50 11.42 13.38
C THR A 112 -10.99 11.77 12.00
N ASP A 113 -9.76 12.27 11.90
CA ASP A 113 -9.17 12.62 10.62
C ASP A 113 -8.80 11.39 9.78
N LEU A 114 -8.84 10.19 10.38
CA LEU A 114 -8.50 8.95 9.67
C LEU A 114 -9.71 8.01 9.57
N ARG A 115 -10.91 8.52 9.74
CA ARG A 115 -12.10 7.66 9.76
C ARG A 115 -12.36 6.94 8.46
N GLU A 116 -11.99 7.54 7.36
CA GLU A 116 -12.30 6.94 6.06
C GLU A 116 -11.20 6.02 5.57
N ILE A 117 -10.17 5.81 6.38
CA ILE A 117 -9.11 4.88 6.04
C ILE A 117 -9.61 3.44 6.21
N CYS A 118 -9.27 2.58 5.28
CA CYS A 118 -9.62 1.17 5.40
C CYS A 118 -8.77 0.53 6.50
N PHE A 119 -9.40 -0.33 7.28
CA PHE A 119 -8.75 -0.96 8.42
C PHE A 119 -8.85 -2.47 8.30
N LEU A 120 -7.72 -3.16 8.49
CA LEU A 120 -7.66 -4.62 8.39
C LEU A 120 -7.02 -5.18 9.66
N THR A 121 -7.72 -6.11 10.33
CA THR A 121 -7.27 -6.66 11.60
C THR A 121 -6.60 -8.01 11.39
N LYS A 122 -5.45 -8.20 12.02
CA LYS A 122 -4.78 -9.52 12.03
C LYS A 122 -5.50 -10.45 13.01
N PRO A 123 -5.62 -11.72 12.69
CA PRO A 123 -5.20 -12.34 11.44
C PRO A 123 -6.22 -12.09 10.34
N PHE A 124 -5.74 -11.98 9.12
CA PHE A 124 -6.64 -11.84 7.97
C PHE A 124 -6.30 -12.91 6.95
N SER A 125 -7.29 -13.29 6.16
CA SER A 125 -7.06 -14.23 5.08
C SER A 125 -6.52 -13.52 3.84
N ASN A 126 -5.97 -14.29 2.93
CA ASN A 126 -5.53 -13.73 1.65
C ASN A 126 -6.71 -13.06 0.94
N ASP A 127 -7.90 -13.68 0.99
CA ASP A 127 -9.08 -13.11 0.36
C ASP A 127 -9.48 -11.77 0.99
N GLN A 128 -9.37 -11.66 2.30
CA GLN A 128 -9.67 -10.39 2.99
C GLN A 128 -8.71 -9.30 2.54
N LEU A 129 -7.43 -9.61 2.42
CA LEU A 129 -6.45 -8.65 1.95
C LEU A 129 -6.75 -8.25 0.50
N ILE A 130 -7.02 -9.21 -0.36
CA ILE A 130 -7.32 -8.94 -1.76
C ILE A 130 -8.55 -8.06 -1.89
N GLN A 131 -9.59 -8.36 -1.12
CA GLN A 131 -10.82 -7.55 -1.15
C GLN A 131 -10.58 -6.13 -0.67
N ALA A 132 -9.79 -5.99 0.41
CA ALA A 132 -9.49 -4.66 0.92
C ALA A 132 -8.75 -3.83 -0.13
N VAL A 133 -7.80 -4.43 -0.83
CA VAL A 133 -7.05 -3.74 -1.87
C VAL A 133 -7.98 -3.35 -3.02
N LYS A 134 -8.85 -4.25 -3.44
CA LYS A 134 -9.80 -3.94 -4.51
C LYS A 134 -10.72 -2.80 -4.14
N GLN A 135 -11.25 -2.82 -2.93
CA GLN A 135 -12.16 -1.76 -2.50
C GLN A 135 -11.45 -0.42 -2.38
N ALA A 136 -10.18 -0.43 -1.96
CA ALA A 136 -9.44 0.81 -1.81
C ALA A 136 -9.05 1.41 -3.16
N THR A 137 -8.73 0.56 -4.14
CA THR A 137 -8.19 1.03 -5.41
C THR A 137 -9.24 1.12 -6.50
N ASP A 138 -10.38 0.48 -6.30
CA ASP A 138 -11.40 0.40 -7.35
C ASP A 138 -12.79 0.33 -6.74
N PRO A 139 -13.16 1.34 -5.95
CA PRO A 139 -14.41 1.29 -5.20
C PRO A 139 -15.65 1.25 -6.07
N SER A 140 -15.55 1.72 -7.30
CA SER A 140 -16.72 1.72 -8.18
C SER A 140 -17.14 0.31 -8.60
N GLU A 141 -16.32 -0.69 -8.32
CA GLU A 141 -16.65 -2.06 -8.66
C GLU A 141 -17.31 -2.83 -7.54
N VAL A 142 -17.49 -2.21 -6.41
CA VAL A 142 -18.13 -2.86 -5.27
C VAL A 142 -19.61 -2.99 -5.45
#